data_1175211b45c50934ee17c77c6f91e388
#
_entry.id   1175211b45c50934ee17c77c6f91e388
#
_cell.length_a   1.000
_cell.length_b   1.000
_cell.length_c   1.000
_cell.angle_alpha   90.00
_cell.angle_beta   90.00
_cell.angle_gamma   90.00
#
_symmetry.space_group_name_H-M   'P 1'
#
loop_
_entity.id
_entity.type
_entity.pdbx_description
1 polymer ?
#
loop_
_entity_poly.entity_id
_entity_poly.type
_entity_poly.pdbx_seq_one_letter_code
_entity_poly.pdbx_strand_id
1 'polypeptide(L)'
;VPVTVTLKEDTEVLDEVVVVGYGTQKKVNLTGAVSQVGEKALESRPVQNVSQALQGLVPGMIFGVDAKGGQLNNTPSVSIRGAGTIGKGSTGSPLILIDGVEGNMNLLNPLDIESISVLKDASASSIYGSRAPFGVILITTKQGKTGKPVVSYNTNIRFNSPLTDYDMMDSYRFMHYYNDARTCLLYTSDAADE
;
A
#
# COMPACT_ATOMS: atom_id res chain seq x y z
N VAL A 1 28.02 30.28 43.15
CA VAL A 1 28.06 30.91 41.84
C VAL A 1 26.84 30.43 41.07
N PRO A 2 25.86 31.29 40.73
CA PRO A 2 24.70 30.86 39.92
C PRO A 2 25.16 30.58 38.49
N VAL A 3 24.90 29.37 38.00
CA VAL A 3 25.11 28.99 36.63
C VAL A 3 23.88 29.37 35.83
N THR A 4 23.98 30.36 34.94
CA THR A 4 22.92 30.79 34.06
C THR A 4 23.02 29.95 32.79
N VAL A 5 22.12 29.00 32.58
CA VAL A 5 21.98 28.22 31.35
C VAL A 5 21.03 28.93 30.41
N THR A 6 21.55 29.51 29.34
CA THR A 6 20.74 30.06 28.24
C THR A 6 20.41 28.92 27.26
N LEU A 7 19.17 28.51 27.24
CA LEU A 7 18.66 27.60 26.20
C LEU A 7 18.47 28.41 24.91
N LYS A 8 19.17 28.01 23.85
CA LYS A 8 18.88 28.47 22.50
C LYS A 8 17.72 27.65 21.98
N GLU A 9 16.70 28.34 21.49
CA GLU A 9 15.66 27.67 20.71
C GLU A 9 16.30 27.08 19.45
N ASP A 10 16.20 25.77 19.32
CA ASP A 10 16.60 25.05 18.11
C ASP A 10 15.43 25.16 17.13
N THR A 11 15.45 26.18 16.29
CA THR A 11 14.47 26.41 15.21
C THR A 11 14.91 25.73 13.92
N GLU A 12 15.40 24.50 13.98
CA GLU A 12 15.46 23.68 12.76
C GLU A 12 14.05 23.27 12.37
N VAL A 13 13.38 24.15 11.65
CA VAL A 13 12.14 23.83 10.93
C VAL A 13 12.56 22.87 9.82
N LEU A 14 12.33 21.58 10.02
CA LEU A 14 12.43 20.60 8.98
C LEU A 14 11.35 20.93 7.92
N ASP A 15 11.75 21.63 6.86
CA ASP A 15 10.93 21.91 5.69
C ASP A 15 10.67 20.60 4.94
N GLU A 16 9.75 19.80 5.47
CA GLU A 16 9.30 18.56 4.80
C GLU A 16 8.44 18.96 3.60
N VAL A 17 8.99 18.77 2.42
CA VAL A 17 8.34 19.07 1.14
C VAL A 17 7.63 17.82 0.65
N VAL A 18 6.35 17.94 0.36
CA VAL A 18 5.51 16.86 -0.17
C VAL A 18 5.24 17.11 -1.65
N VAL A 19 5.40 16.10 -2.47
CA VAL A 19 4.98 16.15 -3.88
C VAL A 19 3.47 16.00 -3.93
N VAL A 20 2.79 17.00 -4.47
CA VAL A 20 1.32 17.02 -4.63
C VAL A 20 0.98 17.44 -6.05
N GLY A 21 0.35 16.52 -6.78
CA GLY A 21 -0.03 16.78 -8.15
C GLY A 21 1.18 17.05 -9.06
N TYR A 22 1.15 18.17 -9.76
CA TYR A 22 2.22 18.60 -10.68
C TYR A 22 3.27 19.48 -10.02
N GLY A 23 3.33 19.56 -8.68
CA GLY A 23 4.24 20.42 -7.96
C GLY A 23 4.62 19.93 -6.58
N THR A 24 5.58 20.60 -5.97
CA THR A 24 6.01 20.35 -4.59
C THR A 24 5.41 21.41 -3.68
N GLN A 25 4.77 21.00 -2.58
CA GLN A 25 4.25 21.90 -1.55
C GLN A 25 4.80 21.52 -0.17
N LYS A 26 4.95 22.55 0.69
CA LYS A 26 5.31 22.29 2.09
C LYS A 26 4.17 21.55 2.78
N LYS A 27 4.48 20.52 3.56
CA LYS A 27 3.50 19.69 4.31
C LYS A 27 2.55 20.53 5.16
N VAL A 28 3.04 21.63 5.73
CA VAL A 28 2.25 22.56 6.56
C VAL A 28 1.10 23.20 5.78
N ASN A 29 1.19 23.34 4.46
CA ASN A 29 0.19 23.98 3.62
C ASN A 29 -0.84 22.99 3.05
N LEU A 30 -0.72 21.70 3.36
CA LEU A 30 -1.66 20.69 2.90
C LEU A 30 -2.86 20.60 3.84
N THR A 31 -4.04 20.98 3.35
CA THR A 31 -5.30 20.89 4.10
C THR A 31 -5.89 19.48 4.10
N GLY A 32 -5.38 18.56 3.27
CA GLY A 32 -5.86 17.18 3.15
C GLY A 32 -5.05 16.18 3.98
N ALA A 33 -5.65 15.01 4.29
CA ALA A 33 -4.96 13.92 4.97
C ALA A 33 -3.95 13.24 4.04
N VAL A 34 -2.71 13.71 4.08
CA VAL A 34 -1.58 13.16 3.33
C VAL A 34 -0.66 12.40 4.27
N SER A 35 -0.31 11.17 3.92
CA SER A 35 0.73 10.42 4.60
C SER A 35 1.93 10.28 3.68
N GLN A 36 3.12 10.57 4.21
CA GLN A 36 4.36 10.46 3.48
C GLN A 36 5.27 9.42 4.10
N VAL A 37 5.90 8.61 3.26
CA VAL A 37 6.90 7.61 3.62
C VAL A 37 8.18 7.97 2.86
N GLY A 38 9.24 8.28 3.59
CA GLY A 38 10.54 8.61 3.01
C GLY A 38 11.42 7.38 2.79
N GLU A 39 12.53 7.59 2.10
CA GLU A 39 13.55 6.60 1.77
C GLU A 39 13.99 5.74 2.96
N LYS A 40 14.33 6.37 4.10
CA LYS A 40 14.82 5.67 5.30
C LYS A 40 13.88 4.61 5.84
N ALA A 41 12.56 4.85 5.75
CA ALA A 41 11.55 3.91 6.22
C ALA A 41 11.42 2.68 5.28
N LEU A 42 11.73 2.86 4.00
CA LEU A 42 11.71 1.79 3.01
C LEU A 42 13.00 0.96 3.05
N GLU A 43 14.16 1.59 3.19
CA GLU A 43 15.46 0.92 3.26
C GLU A 43 15.61 0.01 4.48
N SER A 44 14.97 0.38 5.61
CA SER A 44 15.03 -0.43 6.84
C SER A 44 14.30 -1.77 6.73
N ARG A 45 13.53 -2.00 5.67
CA ARG A 45 12.71 -3.19 5.49
C ARG A 45 13.20 -4.03 4.30
N PRO A 46 13.73 -5.22 4.52
CA PRO A 46 14.13 -6.14 3.45
C PRO A 46 12.88 -6.79 2.82
N VAL A 47 12.12 -6.03 2.05
CA VAL A 47 10.89 -6.48 1.37
C VAL A 47 11.09 -6.58 -0.12
N GLN A 48 10.34 -7.46 -0.76
CA GLN A 48 10.43 -7.71 -2.19
C GLN A 48 9.61 -6.72 -3.01
N ASN A 49 8.43 -6.34 -2.51
CA ASN A 49 7.46 -5.51 -3.20
C ASN A 49 7.18 -4.23 -2.41
N VAL A 50 6.91 -3.14 -3.12
CA VAL A 50 6.53 -1.85 -2.53
C VAL A 50 5.27 -1.96 -1.69
N SER A 51 4.29 -2.79 -2.09
CA SER A 51 3.08 -3.06 -1.30
C SER A 51 3.41 -3.61 0.09
N GLN A 52 4.34 -4.55 0.18
CA GLN A 52 4.79 -5.10 1.47
C GLN A 52 5.56 -4.08 2.28
N ALA A 53 6.34 -3.22 1.62
CA ALA A 53 7.07 -2.15 2.29
C ALA A 53 6.14 -1.16 2.98
N LEU A 54 5.03 -0.82 2.34
CA LEU A 54 4.05 0.14 2.84
C LEU A 54 3.15 -0.42 3.93
N GLN A 55 3.05 -1.73 4.05
CA GLN A 55 2.19 -2.38 5.05
C GLN A 55 2.59 -1.97 6.47
N GLY A 56 1.65 -1.35 7.20
CA GLY A 56 1.86 -0.85 8.55
C GLY A 56 2.58 0.50 8.66
N LEU A 57 3.10 1.09 7.56
CA LEU A 57 3.69 2.43 7.57
C LEU A 57 2.65 3.53 7.36
N VAL A 58 1.62 3.25 6.56
CA VAL A 58 0.60 4.24 6.21
C VAL A 58 -0.70 3.90 6.92
N PRO A 59 -1.13 4.71 7.92
CA PRO A 59 -2.39 4.48 8.61
C PRO A 59 -3.58 4.61 7.64
N GLY A 60 -4.54 3.68 7.72
CA GLY A 60 -5.73 3.66 6.87
C GLY A 60 -5.53 3.03 5.49
N MET A 61 -4.35 2.47 5.21
CA MET A 61 -4.12 1.64 4.03
C MET A 61 -4.30 0.17 4.41
N ILE A 62 -5.12 -0.54 3.67
CA ILE A 62 -5.45 -1.95 3.89
C ILE A 62 -4.90 -2.77 2.72
N PHE A 63 -4.21 -3.84 3.06
CA PHE A 63 -3.67 -4.80 2.09
C PHE A 63 -4.48 -6.08 2.21
N GLY A 64 -5.24 -6.39 1.17
CA GLY A 64 -6.05 -7.61 1.08
C GLY A 64 -5.28 -8.72 0.40
N VAL A 65 -5.45 -9.94 0.89
CA VAL A 65 -5.00 -11.14 0.18
C VAL A 65 -6.16 -11.61 -0.67
N ASP A 66 -5.98 -11.74 -1.97
CA ASP A 66 -7.01 -12.23 -2.86
C ASP A 66 -7.45 -13.66 -2.52
N ALA A 67 -8.63 -14.05 -3.02
CA ALA A 67 -9.21 -15.39 -2.82
C ALA A 67 -8.30 -16.55 -3.26
N LYS A 68 -7.23 -16.26 -3.99
CA LYS A 68 -6.18 -17.22 -4.38
C LYS A 68 -5.26 -17.63 -3.24
N GLY A 69 -5.51 -17.10 -2.03
CA GLY A 69 -4.78 -17.48 -0.82
C GLY A 69 -3.35 -16.96 -0.76
N GLY A 70 -2.55 -17.57 0.10
CA GLY A 70 -1.17 -17.19 0.37
C GLY A 70 -0.15 -17.67 -0.66
N GLN A 71 -0.46 -17.64 -1.95
CA GLN A 71 0.53 -17.94 -2.98
C GLN A 71 1.71 -16.98 -2.88
N LEU A 72 2.92 -17.51 -3.00
CA LEU A 72 4.17 -16.75 -2.84
C LEU A 72 4.32 -15.60 -3.86
N ASN A 73 3.65 -15.70 -5.02
CA ASN A 73 3.66 -14.69 -6.08
C ASN A 73 2.40 -13.83 -6.10
N ASN A 74 1.54 -13.92 -5.08
CA ASN A 74 0.33 -13.12 -5.05
C ASN A 74 0.66 -11.67 -4.69
N THR A 75 0.20 -10.74 -5.53
CA THR A 75 0.28 -9.31 -5.25
C THR A 75 -0.94 -8.91 -4.43
N PRO A 76 -0.75 -8.39 -3.20
CA PRO A 76 -1.87 -7.97 -2.38
C PRO A 76 -2.65 -6.84 -3.05
N SER A 77 -3.97 -6.90 -2.98
CA SER A 77 -4.83 -5.77 -3.34
C SER A 77 -4.66 -4.65 -2.32
N VAL A 78 -4.67 -3.41 -2.80
CA VAL A 78 -4.47 -2.23 -1.95
C VAL A 78 -5.75 -1.42 -1.96
N SER A 79 -6.23 -1.04 -0.77
CA SER A 79 -7.33 -0.11 -0.59
C SER A 79 -7.00 0.96 0.45
N ILE A 80 -7.53 2.16 0.27
CA ILE A 80 -7.39 3.27 1.20
C ILE A 80 -8.74 3.48 1.89
N ARG A 81 -8.74 3.43 3.23
CA ARG A 81 -9.93 3.57 4.09
C ARG A 81 -11.02 2.51 3.85
N GLY A 82 -10.65 1.34 3.36
CA GLY A 82 -11.55 0.22 3.14
C GLY A 82 -12.17 0.13 1.75
N ALA A 83 -13.14 -0.76 1.59
CA ALA A 83 -13.84 -0.95 0.32
C ALA A 83 -14.73 0.27 0.03
N GLY A 84 -14.30 1.12 -0.88
CA GLY A 84 -15.03 2.32 -1.28
C GLY A 84 -16.22 2.08 -2.21
N THR A 85 -16.49 0.82 -2.59
CA THR A 85 -17.56 0.46 -3.51
C THR A 85 -18.24 -0.85 -3.12
N ILE A 86 -19.56 -0.91 -3.29
CA ILE A 86 -20.38 -2.11 -3.09
C ILE A 86 -20.75 -2.74 -4.45
N GLY A 87 -20.50 -2.04 -5.57
CA GLY A 87 -20.89 -2.48 -6.91
C GLY A 87 -19.96 -3.54 -7.50
N LYS A 88 -20.52 -4.52 -8.18
CA LYS A 88 -19.75 -5.43 -9.04
C LYS A 88 -19.24 -4.63 -10.24
N GLY A 89 -17.92 -4.44 -10.35
CA GLY A 89 -17.29 -3.77 -11.50
C GLY A 89 -16.32 -2.65 -11.16
N SER A 90 -16.26 -2.20 -9.90
CA SER A 90 -15.21 -1.30 -9.44
C SER A 90 -14.36 -2.01 -8.39
N THR A 91 -13.06 -2.03 -8.60
CA THR A 91 -12.11 -2.70 -7.69
C THR A 91 -11.83 -1.92 -6.42
N GLY A 92 -12.29 -0.66 -6.32
CA GLY A 92 -11.99 0.21 -5.19
C GLY A 92 -10.48 0.50 -5.01
N SER A 93 -9.70 0.26 -6.05
CA SER A 93 -8.25 0.46 -6.01
C SER A 93 -7.88 1.93 -6.12
N PRO A 94 -6.87 2.42 -5.36
CA PRO A 94 -6.36 3.77 -5.51
C PRO A 94 -5.63 3.95 -6.84
N LEU A 95 -5.59 5.19 -7.33
CA LEU A 95 -4.78 5.56 -8.48
C LEU A 95 -3.30 5.57 -8.08
N ILE A 96 -2.47 4.84 -8.80
CA ILE A 96 -1.03 4.77 -8.54
C ILE A 96 -0.30 5.55 -9.65
N LEU A 97 0.46 6.56 -9.24
CA LEU A 97 1.27 7.37 -10.14
C LEU A 97 2.75 7.23 -9.77
N ILE A 98 3.55 6.87 -10.76
CA ILE A 98 5.01 6.75 -10.66
C ILE A 98 5.58 7.90 -11.48
N ASP A 99 6.25 8.84 -10.83
CA ASP A 99 6.77 10.06 -11.45
C ASP A 99 5.75 10.79 -12.34
N GLY A 100 4.47 10.77 -11.91
CA GLY A 100 3.35 11.40 -12.61
C GLY A 100 2.67 10.55 -13.68
N VAL A 101 3.17 9.34 -13.95
CA VAL A 101 2.59 8.40 -14.91
C VAL A 101 1.90 7.25 -14.18
N GLU A 102 0.71 6.85 -14.64
CA GLU A 102 0.00 5.71 -14.08
C GLU A 102 0.78 4.41 -14.29
N GLY A 103 0.97 3.66 -13.21
CA GLY A 103 1.77 2.44 -13.24
C GLY A 103 1.47 1.46 -12.11
N ASN A 104 2.18 0.35 -12.12
CA ASN A 104 2.06 -0.69 -11.09
C ASN A 104 3.24 -0.60 -10.12
N MET A 105 2.95 -0.28 -8.86
CA MET A 105 3.98 -0.14 -7.83
C MET A 105 4.72 -1.46 -7.52
N ASN A 106 4.15 -2.62 -7.82
CA ASN A 106 4.77 -3.91 -7.54
C ASN A 106 5.90 -4.25 -8.52
N LEU A 107 6.01 -3.52 -9.63
CA LEU A 107 7.12 -3.65 -10.59
C LEU A 107 8.34 -2.81 -10.20
N LEU A 108 8.19 -1.92 -9.22
CA LEU A 108 9.27 -1.07 -8.75
C LEU A 108 10.10 -1.78 -7.68
N ASN A 109 11.41 -1.52 -7.73
CA ASN A 109 12.28 -1.90 -6.62
C ASN A 109 12.12 -0.86 -5.48
N PRO A 110 11.83 -1.28 -4.25
CA PRO A 110 11.71 -0.37 -3.11
C PRO A 110 12.95 0.52 -2.87
N LEU A 111 14.13 0.07 -3.27
CA LEU A 111 15.39 0.82 -3.13
C LEU A 111 15.53 2.00 -4.09
N ASP A 112 14.79 1.98 -5.22
CA ASP A 112 14.83 3.05 -6.22
C ASP A 112 13.84 4.18 -5.90
N ILE A 113 13.10 4.07 -4.79
CA ILE A 113 12.09 5.03 -4.39
C ILE A 113 12.71 6.08 -3.46
N GLU A 114 12.49 7.35 -3.76
CA GLU A 114 12.85 8.47 -2.91
C GLU A 114 11.77 8.74 -1.86
N SER A 115 10.51 8.83 -2.29
CA SER A 115 9.39 9.08 -1.40
C SER A 115 8.08 8.52 -1.95
N ILE A 116 7.16 8.18 -1.05
CA ILE A 116 5.79 7.80 -1.38
C ILE A 116 4.84 8.70 -0.62
N SER A 117 3.97 9.40 -1.35
CA SER A 117 2.92 10.25 -0.78
C SER A 117 1.55 9.63 -1.04
N VAL A 118 0.78 9.41 0.01
CA VAL A 118 -0.55 8.81 -0.07
C VAL A 118 -1.61 9.87 0.25
N LEU A 119 -2.39 10.24 -0.77
CA LEU A 119 -3.51 11.17 -0.68
C LEU A 119 -4.77 10.37 -0.34
N LYS A 120 -5.26 10.52 0.88
CA LYS A 120 -6.36 9.69 1.40
C LYS A 120 -7.72 10.36 1.25
N ASP A 121 -7.74 11.68 1.10
CA ASP A 121 -8.97 12.48 1.05
C ASP A 121 -9.30 12.90 -0.37
N ALA A 122 -10.61 12.99 -0.65
CA ALA A 122 -11.12 13.46 -1.93
C ALA A 122 -10.67 14.91 -2.24
N SER A 123 -10.49 15.77 -1.23
CA SER A 123 -9.96 17.12 -1.40
C SER A 123 -8.53 17.14 -1.94
N ALA A 124 -7.67 16.26 -1.42
CA ALA A 124 -6.29 16.14 -1.88
C ALA A 124 -6.19 15.44 -3.24
N SER A 125 -7.09 14.49 -3.54
CA SER A 125 -7.12 13.72 -4.77
C SER A 125 -7.91 14.40 -5.91
N SER A 126 -8.63 15.50 -5.63
CA SER A 126 -9.47 16.20 -6.60
C SER A 126 -8.74 16.68 -7.86
N ILE A 127 -7.44 16.98 -7.74
CA ILE A 127 -6.57 17.37 -8.86
C ILE A 127 -6.52 16.30 -9.95
N TYR A 128 -6.71 15.02 -9.56
CA TYR A 128 -6.68 13.88 -10.48
C TYR A 128 -8.06 13.50 -11.02
N GLY A 129 -9.10 14.27 -10.64
CA GLY A 129 -10.46 14.15 -11.15
C GLY A 129 -11.13 12.80 -10.84
N SER A 130 -11.98 12.35 -11.77
CA SER A 130 -12.78 11.12 -11.63
C SER A 130 -11.97 9.81 -11.58
N ARG A 131 -10.67 9.87 -11.86
CA ARG A 131 -9.78 8.70 -11.83
C ARG A 131 -9.30 8.34 -10.41
N ALA A 132 -9.48 9.24 -9.45
CA ALA A 132 -8.95 9.10 -8.09
C ALA A 132 -10.02 9.10 -6.97
N PRO A 133 -11.18 8.45 -7.15
CA PRO A 133 -12.25 8.47 -6.14
C PRO A 133 -11.84 7.72 -4.86
N PHE A 134 -10.92 6.77 -4.97
CA PHE A 134 -10.46 5.91 -3.88
C PHE A 134 -9.09 6.33 -3.30
N GLY A 135 -8.65 7.54 -3.63
CA GLY A 135 -7.35 8.09 -3.23
C GLY A 135 -6.26 7.90 -4.27
N VAL A 136 -5.10 8.50 -4.02
CA VAL A 136 -3.94 8.50 -4.92
C VAL A 136 -2.68 8.11 -4.16
N ILE A 137 -1.88 7.27 -4.76
CA ILE A 137 -0.53 6.92 -4.29
C ILE A 137 0.47 7.52 -5.28
N LEU A 138 1.22 8.52 -4.83
CA LEU A 138 2.28 9.16 -5.60
C LEU A 138 3.62 8.53 -5.21
N ILE A 139 4.31 7.98 -6.16
CA ILE A 139 5.64 7.41 -5.99
C ILE A 139 6.63 8.28 -6.74
N THR A 140 7.61 8.81 -6.04
CA THR A 140 8.72 9.55 -6.64
C THR A 140 9.97 8.68 -6.60
N THR A 141 10.57 8.47 -7.76
CA THR A 141 11.80 7.67 -7.86
C THR A 141 13.03 8.53 -7.66
N LYS A 142 14.13 7.91 -7.26
CA LYS A 142 15.42 8.56 -7.09
C LYS A 142 15.95 9.09 -8.41
N GLN A 143 16.18 10.38 -8.48
CA GLN A 143 16.78 11.00 -9.65
C GLN A 143 18.30 11.09 -9.53
N GLY A 144 18.99 10.97 -10.67
CA GLY A 144 20.42 11.14 -10.73
C GLY A 144 20.85 12.56 -10.30
N LYS A 145 21.81 12.65 -9.40
CA LYS A 145 22.37 13.94 -8.95
C LYS A 145 23.67 14.23 -9.72
N THR A 146 23.87 15.49 -10.10
CA THR A 146 25.13 15.94 -10.67
C THR A 146 26.23 15.86 -9.61
N GLY A 147 27.30 15.11 -9.87
CA GLY A 147 28.38 14.94 -8.90
C GLY A 147 29.32 13.80 -9.26
N LYS A 148 30.13 13.37 -8.32
CA LYS A 148 30.99 12.18 -8.48
C LYS A 148 30.11 10.94 -8.56
N PRO A 149 30.35 10.00 -9.49
CA PRO A 149 29.58 8.78 -9.59
C PRO A 149 29.74 7.94 -8.31
N VAL A 150 28.63 7.53 -7.73
CA VAL A 150 28.60 6.62 -6.58
C VAL A 150 28.07 5.29 -7.08
N VAL A 151 28.87 4.24 -6.91
CA VAL A 151 28.46 2.87 -7.25
C VAL A 151 28.05 2.18 -5.95
N SER A 152 26.78 1.79 -5.84
CA SER A 152 26.27 0.99 -4.74
C SER A 152 25.85 -0.38 -5.24
N TYR A 153 26.24 -1.43 -4.52
CA TYR A 153 25.81 -2.79 -4.79
C TYR A 153 25.06 -3.32 -3.58
N ASN A 154 23.82 -3.75 -3.79
CA ASN A 154 23.00 -4.34 -2.74
C ASN A 154 22.45 -5.68 -3.21
N THR A 155 22.69 -6.73 -2.42
CA THR A 155 22.18 -8.07 -2.70
C THR A 155 21.32 -8.56 -1.55
N ASN A 156 20.12 -8.99 -1.85
CA ASN A 156 19.20 -9.56 -0.88
C ASN A 156 18.82 -10.99 -1.32
N ILE A 157 19.19 -11.97 -0.50
CA ILE A 157 18.84 -13.38 -0.75
C ILE A 157 17.75 -13.77 0.24
N ARG A 158 16.61 -14.22 -0.27
CA ARG A 158 15.47 -14.60 0.54
C ARG A 158 15.03 -16.02 0.22
N PHE A 159 14.76 -16.78 1.27
CA PHE A 159 14.14 -18.09 1.18
C PHE A 159 12.71 -17.98 1.73
N ASN A 160 11.73 -18.21 0.88
CA ASN A 160 10.32 -18.22 1.28
C ASN A 160 9.83 -19.66 1.30
N SER A 161 9.22 -20.06 2.40
CA SER A 161 8.51 -21.33 2.53
C SER A 161 7.06 -21.06 2.93
N PRO A 162 6.08 -21.85 2.45
CA PRO A 162 4.71 -21.72 2.92
C PRO A 162 4.65 -22.05 4.42
N LEU A 163 3.97 -21.20 5.18
CA LEU A 163 3.80 -21.38 6.63
C LEU A 163 2.67 -22.35 6.97
N THR A 164 1.77 -22.59 6.03
CA THR A 164 0.59 -23.42 6.20
C THR A 164 0.64 -24.59 5.21
N ASP A 165 0.76 -25.77 5.75
CA ASP A 165 0.50 -27.01 5.02
C ASP A 165 -1.00 -27.33 5.25
N TYR A 166 -1.82 -27.04 4.23
CA TYR A 166 -3.23 -27.40 4.29
C TYR A 166 -3.37 -28.86 3.96
N ASP A 167 -3.77 -29.65 4.94
CA ASP A 167 -4.17 -31.04 4.73
C ASP A 167 -5.44 -31.03 3.84
N MET A 168 -5.26 -31.34 2.56
CA MET A 168 -6.34 -31.34 1.59
C MET A 168 -7.27 -32.52 1.90
N MET A 169 -8.55 -32.24 1.97
CA MET A 169 -9.58 -33.26 2.15
C MET A 169 -9.54 -34.26 0.98
N ASP A 170 -9.56 -35.56 1.29
CA ASP A 170 -9.67 -36.63 0.29
C ASP A 170 -10.92 -36.44 -0.58
N SER A 171 -10.84 -36.79 -1.87
CA SER A 171 -11.89 -36.60 -2.88
C SER A 171 -13.23 -37.20 -2.42
N TYR A 172 -13.21 -38.34 -1.74
CA TYR A 172 -14.41 -39.00 -1.20
C TYR A 172 -15.07 -38.15 -0.10
N ARG A 173 -14.30 -37.63 0.84
CA ARG A 173 -14.79 -36.76 1.93
C ARG A 173 -15.27 -35.43 1.39
N PHE A 174 -14.58 -34.87 0.38
CA PHE A 174 -14.98 -33.63 -0.26
C PHE A 174 -16.33 -33.78 -0.98
N MET A 175 -16.56 -34.91 -1.66
CA MET A 175 -17.83 -35.18 -2.35
C MET A 175 -18.99 -35.28 -1.36
N HIS A 176 -18.81 -35.97 -0.22
CA HIS A 176 -19.80 -36.02 0.83
C HIS A 176 -20.10 -34.65 1.42
N TYR A 177 -19.06 -33.91 1.81
CA TYR A 177 -19.21 -32.54 2.32
C TYR A 177 -19.96 -31.62 1.33
N TYR A 178 -19.62 -31.69 0.05
CA TYR A 178 -20.26 -30.89 -0.97
C TYR A 178 -21.75 -31.27 -1.17
N ASN A 179 -22.07 -32.55 -1.14
CA ASN A 179 -23.45 -33.00 -1.24
C ASN A 179 -24.29 -32.61 -0.03
N ASP A 180 -23.72 -32.74 1.18
CA ASP A 180 -24.40 -32.33 2.42
C ASP A 180 -24.64 -30.81 2.44
N ALA A 181 -23.65 -30.03 2.04
CA ALA A 181 -23.80 -28.57 1.93
C ALA A 181 -24.86 -28.16 0.91
N ARG A 182 -24.97 -28.85 -0.23
CA ARG A 182 -26.01 -28.62 -1.24
C ARG A 182 -27.38 -29.01 -0.76
N THR A 183 -27.51 -30.15 -0.07
CA THR A 183 -28.79 -30.61 0.49
C THR A 183 -29.29 -29.63 1.54
N CYS A 184 -28.40 -29.09 2.38
CA CYS A 184 -28.75 -28.09 3.37
C CYS A 184 -29.24 -26.78 2.72
N LEU A 185 -28.62 -26.32 1.63
CA LEU A 185 -29.00 -25.11 0.90
C LEU A 185 -30.36 -25.29 0.17
N LEU A 186 -30.66 -26.48 -0.39
CA LEU A 186 -31.91 -26.77 -1.03
C LEU A 186 -33.06 -26.83 -0.01
N TYR A 187 -32.80 -27.37 1.19
CA TYR A 187 -33.81 -27.45 2.23
C TYR A 187 -34.23 -26.08 2.80
N THR A 188 -33.28 -25.13 2.83
CA THR A 188 -33.60 -23.77 3.27
C THR A 188 -34.33 -22.94 2.22
N SER A 189 -34.23 -23.26 0.92
CA SER A 189 -34.98 -22.57 -0.14
C SER A 189 -36.43 -23.05 -0.23
N ASP A 190 -36.70 -24.34 0.01
CA ASP A 190 -38.05 -24.88 0.00
C ASP A 190 -38.88 -24.44 1.22
N ALA A 191 -38.25 -24.19 2.35
CA ALA A 191 -38.95 -23.72 3.56
C ALA A 191 -39.31 -22.23 3.52
N ALA A 192 -38.84 -21.47 2.53
CA ALA A 192 -39.14 -20.05 2.36
C ALA A 192 -40.34 -19.80 1.41
N ASP A 193 -40.84 -20.84 0.72
CA ASP A 193 -41.94 -20.76 -0.23
C ASP A 193 -43.29 -21.31 0.32
N GLU A 194 -43.34 -21.75 1.60
CA GLU A 194 -44.56 -22.01 2.37
C GLU A 194 -44.88 -20.84 3.33
#